data_6ccb7ced55a657d528dd4458195c5121
#
_entry.id   6ccb7ced55a657d528dd4458195c5121
#
_cell.length_a   1.000
_cell.length_b   1.000
_cell.length_c   1.000
_cell.angle_alpha   90.00
_cell.angle_beta   90.00
_cell.angle_gamma   90.00
#
_symmetry.space_group_name_H-M   'P 1'
#
loop_
_entity.id
_entity.type
_entity.pdbx_description
1 polymer ?
#
loop_
_entity_poly.entity_id
_entity_poly.type
_entity_poly.pdbx_seq_one_letter_code
_entity_poly.pdbx_strand_id
1 'polypeptide(L)'
;MTLTLTSDDPRFDEIYLSNFATINVLDILRRIPGVGRVSNIGSRYYGMCIWVMPDRMANFGLTVKDLQDALKDQNRESAAGELGKQPISGQDITIPITTQGRLSTVNEFEEIVVRANPDGSIVRLRDVARVSLEASSYSTESGMNGKNAAVLGIYTLPGANAVEVAGQVRETMKEISKNFPEGLDYEIPFDITSYISESIHEVYKTLFEALLLVVLVVFLSLQNWRASLVPLIAVPISLIGTFGVMLVLGFSLNLLTLLGLILSIGIVVDDAIVVVEAVESYMEKEGLSPYEATKKAMRGLTGALIATSLVLAAVFIPVSFLGGITGLLYRQFAITIVVSVLISTVVALTLSPAMCALLLRPSAPSKNRIFGMI
;
A
#
# COMPACT_ATOMS: atom_id res chain seq x y z
N MET A 1 5.04 -5.07 3.16
CA MET A 1 6.33 -4.73 3.79
C MET A 1 6.73 -5.86 4.72
N THR A 2 8.00 -6.25 4.73
CA THR A 2 8.53 -7.24 5.67
C THR A 2 9.56 -6.54 6.55
N LEU A 3 9.46 -6.75 7.86
CA LEU A 3 10.37 -6.24 8.87
C LEU A 3 10.99 -7.44 9.58
N THR A 4 12.29 -7.41 9.81
CA THR A 4 13.02 -8.46 10.51
C THR A 4 13.74 -7.89 11.71
N LEU A 5 13.69 -8.63 12.82
CA LEU A 5 14.52 -8.41 13.98
C LEU A 5 15.63 -9.45 13.96
N THR A 6 16.88 -9.00 14.09
CA THR A 6 18.08 -9.85 14.06
C THR A 6 19.00 -9.50 15.20
N SER A 7 19.84 -10.46 15.60
CA SER A 7 20.89 -10.23 16.57
C SER A 7 22.11 -11.07 16.23
N ASP A 8 23.28 -10.51 16.48
CA ASP A 8 24.56 -11.26 16.48
C ASP A 8 24.95 -11.76 17.88
N ASP A 9 24.18 -11.41 18.90
CA ASP A 9 24.43 -11.84 20.27
C ASP A 9 23.81 -13.23 20.51
N PRO A 10 24.61 -14.23 20.93
CA PRO A 10 24.12 -15.59 21.20
C PRO A 10 23.05 -15.68 22.30
N ARG A 11 22.89 -14.63 23.11
CA ARG A 11 21.84 -14.56 24.15
C ARG A 11 20.43 -14.43 23.55
N PHE A 12 20.32 -13.92 22.32
CA PHE A 12 19.06 -13.70 21.63
C PHE A 12 18.83 -14.79 20.59
N ASP A 13 18.29 -15.91 21.05
CA ASP A 13 17.90 -17.01 20.17
C ASP A 13 16.64 -16.67 19.35
N GLU A 14 16.27 -17.52 18.44
CA GLU A 14 15.10 -17.33 17.58
C GLU A 14 13.79 -17.20 18.38
N ILE A 15 13.67 -17.94 19.48
CA ILE A 15 12.47 -17.90 20.33
C ILE A 15 12.37 -16.55 21.02
N TYR A 16 13.51 -16.06 21.55
CA TYR A 16 13.56 -14.74 22.16
C TYR A 16 13.20 -13.63 21.17
N LEU A 17 13.82 -13.63 19.98
CA LEU A 17 13.54 -12.65 18.93
C LEU A 17 12.07 -12.64 18.54
N SER A 18 11.49 -13.82 18.33
CA SER A 18 10.08 -13.97 17.98
C SER A 18 9.14 -13.49 19.08
N ASN A 19 9.45 -13.81 20.33
CA ASN A 19 8.66 -13.39 21.49
C ASN A 19 8.78 -11.87 21.71
N PHE A 20 10.00 -11.32 21.62
CA PHE A 20 10.25 -9.88 21.70
C PHE A 20 9.50 -9.11 20.63
N ALA A 21 9.56 -9.59 19.36
CA ALA A 21 8.83 -9.01 18.24
C ALA A 21 7.31 -8.96 18.50
N THR A 22 6.78 -10.02 19.10
CA THR A 22 5.35 -10.12 19.36
C THR A 22 4.89 -9.18 20.47
N ILE A 23 5.65 -9.11 21.57
CA ILE A 23 5.27 -8.32 22.75
C ILE A 23 5.55 -6.83 22.55
N ASN A 24 6.71 -6.48 22.00
CA ASN A 24 7.20 -5.09 21.99
C ASN A 24 6.99 -4.35 20.67
N VAL A 25 6.83 -5.07 19.55
CA VAL A 25 6.77 -4.44 18.22
C VAL A 25 5.42 -4.63 17.56
N LEU A 26 4.91 -5.85 17.52
CA LEU A 26 3.73 -6.22 16.75
C LEU A 26 2.49 -5.40 17.12
N ASP A 27 2.21 -5.24 18.41
CA ASP A 27 1.02 -4.53 18.87
C ASP A 27 1.11 -3.01 18.64
N ILE A 28 2.32 -2.45 18.64
CA ILE A 28 2.53 -1.04 18.34
C ILE A 28 2.27 -0.81 16.83
N LEU A 29 2.83 -1.66 15.97
CA LEU A 29 2.64 -1.56 14.53
C LEU A 29 1.18 -1.77 14.11
N ARG A 30 0.42 -2.60 14.81
CA ARG A 30 -1.02 -2.80 14.56
C ARG A 30 -1.87 -1.55 14.80
N ARG A 31 -1.41 -0.63 15.63
CA ARG A 31 -2.13 0.62 15.97
C ARG A 31 -1.92 1.71 14.94
N ILE A 32 -1.00 1.54 14.00
CA ILE A 32 -0.73 2.52 12.95
C ILE A 32 -1.96 2.59 12.01
N PRO A 33 -2.51 3.79 11.77
CA PRO A 33 -3.63 3.97 10.85
C PRO A 33 -3.32 3.41 9.45
N GLY A 34 -4.24 2.63 8.89
CA GLY A 34 -4.06 2.00 7.58
C GLY A 34 -3.36 0.65 7.61
N VAL A 35 -2.80 0.20 8.73
CA VAL A 35 -2.33 -1.18 8.91
C VAL A 35 -3.53 -2.08 9.14
N GLY A 36 -3.69 -3.10 8.29
CA GLY A 36 -4.77 -4.08 8.38
C GLY A 36 -4.40 -5.29 9.23
N ARG A 37 -3.17 -5.78 9.07
CA ARG A 37 -2.66 -6.94 9.81
C ARG A 37 -1.15 -6.87 9.94
N VAL A 38 -0.67 -7.23 11.13
CA VAL A 38 0.74 -7.57 11.35
C VAL A 38 0.80 -9.02 11.80
N SER A 39 1.60 -9.85 11.16
CA SER A 39 1.78 -11.25 11.51
C SER A 39 3.26 -11.57 11.68
N ASN A 40 3.58 -12.30 12.73
CA ASN A 40 4.90 -12.88 12.91
C ASN A 40 4.98 -14.16 12.07
N ILE A 41 5.81 -14.15 11.03
CA ILE A 41 5.98 -15.25 10.07
C ILE A 41 7.06 -16.18 10.63
N GLY A 42 6.72 -17.48 10.78
CA GLY A 42 7.63 -18.44 11.42
C GLY A 42 7.74 -18.24 12.92
N SER A 43 6.68 -17.68 13.55
CA SER A 43 6.70 -17.35 14.97
C SER A 43 6.93 -18.58 15.86
N ARG A 44 7.85 -18.43 16.79
CA ARG A 44 8.07 -19.35 17.89
C ARG A 44 7.80 -18.63 19.20
N TYR A 45 6.89 -19.16 19.98
CA TYR A 45 6.57 -18.63 21.33
C TYR A 45 7.10 -19.55 22.37
N TYR A 46 7.50 -19.02 23.52
CA TYR A 46 7.79 -19.84 24.67
C TYR A 46 6.56 -20.64 25.07
N GLY A 47 6.76 -21.92 25.26
CA GLY A 47 5.75 -22.85 25.73
C GLY A 47 6.36 -23.84 26.71
N MET A 48 5.55 -24.33 27.65
CA MET A 48 5.95 -25.40 28.52
C MET A 48 5.83 -26.70 27.76
N CYS A 49 6.96 -27.23 27.32
CA CYS A 49 7.04 -28.51 26.56
C CYS A 49 7.16 -29.69 27.51
N ILE A 50 6.31 -30.68 27.32
CA ILE A 50 6.28 -31.92 28.13
C ILE A 50 6.67 -33.07 27.24
N TRP A 51 7.92 -33.52 27.37
CA TRP A 51 8.49 -34.61 26.60
C TRP A 51 8.25 -35.93 27.32
N VAL A 52 7.24 -36.67 26.89
CA VAL A 52 6.81 -37.92 27.52
C VAL A 52 7.83 -39.00 27.30
N MET A 53 8.05 -39.82 28.34
CA MET A 53 8.92 -41.01 28.30
C MET A 53 8.03 -42.28 28.24
N PRO A 54 7.81 -42.86 27.03
CA PRO A 54 6.84 -43.94 26.86
C PRO A 54 7.12 -45.19 27.73
N ASP A 55 8.40 -45.54 27.88
CA ASP A 55 8.79 -46.68 28.69
C ASP A 55 8.44 -46.51 30.20
N ARG A 56 8.66 -45.29 30.72
CA ARG A 56 8.29 -44.98 32.10
C ARG A 56 6.77 -44.96 32.30
N MET A 57 6.04 -44.36 31.32
CA MET A 57 4.59 -44.35 31.35
C MET A 57 4.02 -45.78 31.36
N ALA A 58 4.58 -46.69 30.51
CA ALA A 58 4.17 -48.07 30.46
C ALA A 58 4.41 -48.79 31.80
N ASN A 59 5.56 -48.57 32.46
CA ASN A 59 5.88 -49.13 33.75
C ASN A 59 4.88 -48.72 34.86
N PHE A 60 4.38 -47.47 34.79
CA PHE A 60 3.34 -47.00 35.72
C PHE A 60 1.92 -47.27 35.21
N GLY A 61 1.73 -47.90 34.04
CA GLY A 61 0.41 -48.13 33.44
C GLY A 61 -0.36 -46.85 33.18
N LEU A 62 0.34 -45.81 32.75
CA LEU A 62 -0.23 -44.47 32.42
C LEU A 62 -0.41 -44.32 30.91
N THR A 63 -1.47 -43.63 30.54
CA THR A 63 -1.76 -43.21 29.16
C THR A 63 -1.47 -41.71 28.97
N VAL A 64 -1.32 -41.27 27.72
CA VAL A 64 -1.20 -39.83 27.40
C VAL A 64 -2.44 -39.08 27.87
N LYS A 65 -3.61 -39.72 27.89
CA LYS A 65 -4.84 -39.11 28.38
C LYS A 65 -4.76 -38.81 29.88
N ASP A 66 -4.18 -39.69 30.67
CA ASP A 66 -4.02 -39.45 32.11
C ASP A 66 -3.17 -38.21 32.39
N LEU A 67 -2.11 -38.02 31.59
CA LEU A 67 -1.28 -36.82 31.69
C LEU A 67 -2.05 -35.56 31.28
N GLN A 68 -2.82 -35.62 30.19
CA GLN A 68 -3.61 -34.48 29.72
C GLN A 68 -4.68 -34.10 30.74
N ASP A 69 -5.35 -35.08 31.34
CA ASP A 69 -6.38 -34.86 32.36
C ASP A 69 -5.76 -34.21 33.62
N ALA A 70 -4.62 -34.74 34.08
CA ALA A 70 -3.88 -34.19 35.23
C ALA A 70 -3.41 -32.73 35.00
N LEU A 71 -2.90 -32.47 33.80
CA LEU A 71 -2.51 -31.11 33.40
C LEU A 71 -3.70 -30.14 33.36
N LYS A 72 -4.81 -30.58 32.77
CA LYS A 72 -6.03 -29.79 32.68
C LYS A 72 -6.63 -29.46 34.03
N ASP A 73 -6.57 -30.40 34.96
CA ASP A 73 -7.15 -30.26 36.28
C ASP A 73 -6.30 -29.39 37.21
N GLN A 74 -4.97 -29.46 37.12
CA GLN A 74 -4.07 -28.76 38.04
C GLN A 74 -3.49 -27.44 37.46
N ASN A 75 -3.55 -27.24 36.13
CA ASN A 75 -3.13 -26.00 35.48
C ASN A 75 -4.33 -25.16 35.00
N ARG A 76 -5.20 -24.80 35.92
CA ARG A 76 -6.38 -23.96 35.64
C ARG A 76 -6.54 -22.86 36.66
N GLU A 77 -7.06 -21.76 36.24
CA GLU A 77 -7.51 -20.69 37.09
C GLU A 77 -8.93 -21.01 37.59
N SER A 78 -9.11 -20.99 38.90
CA SER A 78 -10.40 -21.24 39.54
C SER A 78 -10.78 -20.05 40.41
N ALA A 79 -11.97 -19.51 40.20
CA ALA A 79 -12.51 -18.51 41.12
C ALA A 79 -12.94 -19.19 42.40
N ALA A 80 -12.24 -18.90 43.50
CA ALA A 80 -12.53 -19.50 44.82
C ALA A 80 -13.63 -18.77 45.61
N GLY A 81 -14.16 -17.66 45.04
CA GLY A 81 -15.21 -16.88 45.67
C GLY A 81 -14.70 -15.80 46.62
N GLU A 82 -15.56 -15.31 47.44
CA GLU A 82 -15.31 -14.22 48.40
C GLU A 82 -15.88 -14.57 49.76
N LEU A 83 -15.10 -14.33 50.83
CA LEU A 83 -15.60 -14.41 52.20
C LEU A 83 -16.33 -13.10 52.55
N GLY A 84 -17.48 -13.21 53.20
CA GLY A 84 -18.24 -12.06 53.63
C GLY A 84 -19.12 -11.42 52.58
N LYS A 85 -19.33 -12.05 51.41
CA LYS A 85 -20.24 -11.59 50.38
C LYS A 85 -21.70 -11.71 50.83
N GLN A 86 -22.52 -10.72 50.53
CA GLN A 86 -23.96 -10.80 50.79
C GLN A 86 -24.56 -12.08 50.13
N PRO A 87 -25.54 -12.75 50.79
CA PRO A 87 -26.47 -12.20 51.78
C PRO A 87 -26.10 -12.40 53.28
N ILE A 88 -24.84 -12.65 53.61
CA ILE A 88 -24.43 -12.78 55.03
C ILE A 88 -24.53 -11.40 55.67
N SER A 89 -25.50 -11.23 56.58
CA SER A 89 -25.70 -9.96 57.33
C SER A 89 -24.70 -9.81 58.44
N GLY A 90 -24.16 -8.59 58.62
CA GLY A 90 -23.26 -8.23 59.73
C GLY A 90 -21.77 -8.29 59.40
N GLN A 91 -21.39 -8.41 58.15
CA GLN A 91 -20.01 -8.29 57.68
C GLN A 91 -19.86 -7.07 56.76
N ASP A 92 -19.01 -6.12 57.15
CA ASP A 92 -18.72 -4.90 56.38
C ASP A 92 -17.52 -5.05 55.42
N ILE A 93 -16.83 -6.22 55.48
CA ILE A 93 -15.61 -6.45 54.71
C ILE A 93 -15.78 -7.75 53.89
N THR A 94 -15.58 -7.62 52.58
CA THR A 94 -15.50 -8.77 51.66
C THR A 94 -14.03 -9.06 51.34
N ILE A 95 -13.59 -10.30 51.57
CA ILE A 95 -12.20 -10.74 51.31
C ILE A 95 -12.22 -11.69 50.13
N PRO A 96 -11.65 -11.32 48.97
CA PRO A 96 -11.51 -12.25 47.87
C PRO A 96 -10.55 -13.39 48.22
N ILE A 97 -10.95 -14.62 47.89
CA ILE A 97 -10.08 -15.78 48.05
C ILE A 97 -9.36 -15.97 46.71
N THR A 98 -8.04 -15.80 46.73
CA THR A 98 -7.21 -16.11 45.58
C THR A 98 -6.66 -17.54 45.70
N THR A 99 -6.85 -18.32 44.66
CA THR A 99 -6.20 -19.63 44.50
C THR A 99 -4.92 -19.48 43.70
N GLN A 100 -4.05 -20.49 43.80
CA GLN A 100 -2.92 -20.59 42.86
C GLN A 100 -3.49 -20.55 41.40
N GLY A 101 -2.98 -19.63 40.58
CA GLY A 101 -3.38 -19.50 39.19
C GLY A 101 -2.79 -20.61 38.32
N ARG A 102 -2.65 -20.31 37.05
CA ARG A 102 -1.93 -21.20 36.13
C ARG A 102 -0.48 -21.35 36.55
N LEU A 103 0.03 -22.55 36.38
CA LEU A 103 1.44 -22.86 36.63
C LEU A 103 2.32 -22.09 35.61
N SER A 104 3.44 -21.54 36.11
CA SER A 104 4.30 -20.68 35.29
C SER A 104 5.77 -21.16 35.24
N THR A 105 6.19 -21.98 36.13
CA THR A 105 7.57 -22.46 36.21
C THR A 105 7.70 -23.96 35.93
N VAL A 106 8.85 -24.36 35.38
CA VAL A 106 9.16 -25.77 35.10
C VAL A 106 8.94 -26.63 36.34
N ASN A 107 9.43 -26.18 37.52
CA ASN A 107 9.29 -26.90 38.80
C ASN A 107 7.83 -27.13 39.19
N GLU A 108 6.96 -26.14 39.00
CA GLU A 108 5.53 -26.29 39.29
C GLU A 108 4.88 -27.34 38.39
N PHE A 109 5.24 -27.40 37.08
CA PHE A 109 4.77 -28.42 36.18
C PHE A 109 5.30 -29.82 36.54
N GLU A 110 6.57 -29.92 36.92
CA GLU A 110 7.19 -31.20 37.35
C GLU A 110 6.52 -31.81 38.56
N GLU A 111 5.98 -30.99 39.45
CA GLU A 111 5.30 -31.40 40.69
C GLU A 111 3.82 -31.81 40.47
N ILE A 112 3.27 -31.64 39.27
CA ILE A 112 1.89 -32.11 38.94
C ILE A 112 1.74 -33.58 39.26
N VAL A 113 0.71 -33.90 40.03
CA VAL A 113 0.38 -35.27 40.42
C VAL A 113 -0.41 -35.93 39.28
N VAL A 114 0.18 -36.93 38.63
CA VAL A 114 -0.46 -37.70 37.55
C VAL A 114 -1.31 -38.82 38.11
N ARG A 115 -0.81 -39.49 39.16
CA ARG A 115 -1.55 -40.58 39.84
C ARG A 115 -1.20 -40.59 41.35
N ALA A 116 -2.22 -40.78 42.15
CA ALA A 116 -2.09 -41.15 43.55
C ALA A 116 -2.59 -42.61 43.74
N ASN A 117 -1.73 -43.47 44.27
CA ASN A 117 -2.08 -44.87 44.49
C ASN A 117 -2.67 -45.07 45.89
N PRO A 118 -3.46 -46.15 46.09
CA PRO A 118 -4.06 -46.44 47.43
C PRO A 118 -3.06 -46.69 48.52
N ASP A 119 -1.84 -47.07 48.20
CA ASP A 119 -0.72 -47.26 49.15
C ASP A 119 -0.05 -45.97 49.63
N GLY A 120 -0.54 -44.82 49.12
CA GLY A 120 0.02 -43.50 49.41
C GLY A 120 1.18 -43.09 48.49
N SER A 121 1.62 -43.92 47.57
CA SER A 121 2.62 -43.56 46.58
C SER A 121 2.04 -42.61 45.54
N ILE A 122 2.84 -41.61 45.14
CA ILE A 122 2.43 -40.57 44.21
C ILE A 122 3.36 -40.60 43.01
N VAL A 123 2.79 -40.64 41.79
CA VAL A 123 3.52 -40.48 40.54
C VAL A 123 3.36 -39.02 40.07
N ARG A 124 4.47 -38.35 39.92
CA ARG A 124 4.48 -36.95 39.45
C ARG A 124 4.86 -36.87 37.96
N LEU A 125 4.61 -35.73 37.37
CA LEU A 125 4.91 -35.51 35.94
C LEU A 125 6.42 -35.72 35.63
N ARG A 126 7.34 -35.28 36.54
CA ARG A 126 8.79 -35.49 36.42
C ARG A 126 9.19 -36.98 36.33
N ASP A 127 8.39 -37.88 36.89
CA ASP A 127 8.72 -39.30 36.90
C ASP A 127 8.49 -39.96 35.53
N VAL A 128 7.62 -39.38 34.68
CA VAL A 128 7.17 -39.92 33.39
C VAL A 128 7.40 -38.99 32.19
N ALA A 129 7.82 -37.75 32.43
CA ALA A 129 8.13 -36.77 31.42
C ALA A 129 9.27 -35.84 31.80
N ARG A 130 9.93 -35.28 30.84
CA ARG A 130 10.84 -34.11 31.00
C ARG A 130 10.03 -32.85 30.70
N VAL A 131 10.10 -31.88 31.57
CA VAL A 131 9.47 -30.56 31.37
C VAL A 131 10.54 -29.54 31.03
N SER A 132 10.33 -28.74 30.01
CA SER A 132 11.25 -27.68 29.61
C SER A 132 10.50 -26.48 29.04
N LEU A 133 11.03 -25.28 29.26
CA LEU A 133 10.53 -24.07 28.62
C LEU A 133 11.26 -23.92 27.29
N GLU A 134 10.56 -24.23 26.20
CA GLU A 134 11.11 -24.28 24.83
C GLU A 134 10.13 -23.64 23.86
N ALA A 135 10.39 -23.75 22.54
CA ALA A 135 9.42 -23.31 21.55
C ALA A 135 8.15 -24.16 21.59
N SER A 136 7.00 -23.52 21.57
CA SER A 136 5.70 -24.21 21.51
C SER A 136 5.50 -25.01 20.22
N SER A 137 6.25 -24.71 19.17
CA SER A 137 6.25 -25.43 17.89
C SER A 137 7.59 -25.23 17.16
N TYR A 138 8.07 -26.28 16.51
CA TYR A 138 9.26 -26.28 15.64
C TYR A 138 8.90 -26.51 14.17
N SER A 139 7.64 -26.35 13.80
CA SER A 139 7.16 -26.60 12.43
C SER A 139 7.59 -25.54 11.43
N THR A 140 7.97 -24.36 11.90
CA THR A 140 8.39 -23.23 11.07
C THR A 140 9.69 -22.64 11.61
N GLU A 141 10.51 -22.14 10.71
CA GLU A 141 11.76 -21.47 11.01
C GLU A 141 11.83 -20.18 10.18
N SER A 142 12.34 -19.12 10.78
CA SER A 142 12.53 -17.84 10.10
C SER A 142 13.97 -17.37 10.26
N GLY A 143 14.56 -16.89 9.18
CA GLY A 143 15.93 -16.42 9.16
C GLY A 143 16.16 -15.38 8.08
N MET A 144 17.23 -14.63 8.25
CA MET A 144 17.71 -13.65 7.27
C MET A 144 19.22 -13.75 7.12
N ASN A 145 19.68 -13.88 5.88
CA ASN A 145 21.13 -13.96 5.56
C ASN A 145 21.89 -15.05 6.35
N GLY A 146 21.23 -16.18 6.64
CA GLY A 146 21.83 -17.30 7.38
C GLY A 146 21.85 -17.08 8.90
N LYS A 147 21.24 -16.01 9.44
CA LYS A 147 21.07 -15.75 10.87
C LYS A 147 19.62 -15.98 11.26
N ASN A 148 19.41 -16.37 12.53
CA ASN A 148 18.08 -16.43 13.10
C ASN A 148 17.44 -15.03 13.11
N ALA A 149 16.18 -14.94 12.72
CA ALA A 149 15.47 -13.68 12.68
C ALA A 149 13.98 -13.86 13.02
N ALA A 150 13.41 -12.88 13.69
CA ALA A 150 11.95 -12.78 13.78
C ALA A 150 11.44 -11.94 12.61
N VAL A 151 10.57 -12.52 11.79
CA VAL A 151 10.07 -11.91 10.55
C VAL A 151 8.63 -11.46 10.73
N LEU A 152 8.39 -10.16 10.64
CA LEU A 152 7.06 -9.56 10.72
C LEU A 152 6.58 -9.17 9.31
N GLY A 153 5.43 -9.73 8.89
CA GLY A 153 4.71 -9.31 7.69
C GLY A 153 3.70 -8.23 8.03
N ILE A 154 3.81 -7.07 7.39
CA ILE A 154 2.92 -5.93 7.58
C ILE A 154 2.07 -5.77 6.33
N TYR A 155 0.75 -5.80 6.51
CA TYR A 155 -0.26 -5.73 5.45
C TYR A 155 -1.15 -4.51 5.67
N THR A 156 -1.38 -3.75 4.62
CA THR A 156 -2.26 -2.58 4.65
C THR A 156 -3.74 -2.98 4.54
N LEU A 157 -4.62 -2.12 5.04
CA LEU A 157 -6.06 -2.22 4.77
C LEU A 157 -6.33 -1.98 3.27
N PRO A 158 -7.35 -2.64 2.69
CA PRO A 158 -7.80 -2.31 1.35
C PRO A 158 -8.16 -0.83 1.23
N GLY A 159 -7.60 -0.15 0.20
CA GLY A 159 -7.83 1.27 -0.02
C GLY A 159 -6.95 2.23 0.79
N ALA A 160 -6.14 1.75 1.73
CA ALA A 160 -5.16 2.58 2.43
C ALA A 160 -3.99 2.97 1.52
N ASN A 161 -3.41 4.15 1.78
CA ASN A 161 -2.22 4.60 1.08
C ASN A 161 -0.98 3.82 1.59
N ALA A 162 -0.55 2.82 0.82
CA ALA A 162 0.56 1.95 1.21
C ALA A 162 1.88 2.70 1.44
N VAL A 163 2.16 3.76 0.67
CA VAL A 163 3.39 4.57 0.80
C VAL A 163 3.39 5.34 2.11
N GLU A 164 2.26 5.93 2.47
CA GLU A 164 2.09 6.66 3.72
C GLU A 164 2.20 5.73 4.93
N VAL A 165 1.50 4.59 4.90
CA VAL A 165 1.57 3.57 5.96
C VAL A 165 3.01 3.07 6.13
N ALA A 166 3.73 2.80 5.06
CA ALA A 166 5.12 2.38 5.13
C ALA A 166 6.03 3.47 5.73
N GLY A 167 5.77 4.74 5.42
CA GLY A 167 6.44 5.88 6.05
C GLY A 167 6.24 5.91 7.56
N GLN A 168 4.99 5.78 8.01
CA GLN A 168 4.65 5.72 9.44
C GLN A 168 5.27 4.51 10.15
N VAL A 169 5.30 3.34 9.48
CA VAL A 169 5.96 2.14 10.02
C VAL A 169 7.46 2.38 10.22
N ARG A 170 8.15 2.97 9.24
CA ARG A 170 9.59 3.27 9.36
C ARG A 170 9.87 4.27 10.49
N GLU A 171 9.07 5.31 10.62
CA GLU A 171 9.20 6.30 11.68
C GLU A 171 8.96 5.68 13.06
N THR A 172 7.88 4.90 13.20
CA THR A 172 7.56 4.18 14.43
C THR A 172 8.69 3.22 14.80
N MET A 173 9.22 2.46 13.84
CA MET A 173 10.33 1.54 14.11
C MET A 173 11.60 2.26 14.55
N LYS A 174 11.90 3.41 13.95
CA LYS A 174 13.02 4.27 14.37
C LYS A 174 12.87 4.77 15.81
N GLU A 175 11.64 4.97 16.28
CA GLU A 175 11.38 5.35 17.68
C GLU A 175 11.48 4.15 18.63
N ILE A 176 10.84 3.04 18.27
CA ILE A 176 10.84 1.83 19.10
C ILE A 176 12.26 1.27 19.26
N SER A 177 13.04 1.28 18.18
CA SER A 177 14.40 0.73 18.17
C SER A 177 15.36 1.40 19.18
N LYS A 178 15.08 2.62 19.60
CA LYS A 178 15.86 3.29 20.65
C LYS A 178 15.78 2.59 22.01
N ASN A 179 14.71 1.82 22.22
CA ASN A 179 14.46 1.06 23.45
C ASN A 179 14.80 -0.42 23.31
N PHE A 180 15.43 -0.83 22.20
CA PHE A 180 15.85 -2.22 22.02
C PHE A 180 17.01 -2.56 22.95
N PRO A 181 17.09 -3.81 23.42
CA PRO A 181 18.26 -4.29 24.11
C PRO A 181 19.51 -4.14 23.25
N GLU A 182 20.65 -3.89 23.87
CA GLU A 182 21.93 -3.79 23.17
C GLU A 182 22.26 -5.09 22.44
N GLY A 183 22.55 -4.98 21.14
CA GLY A 183 22.79 -6.11 20.25
C GLY A 183 21.56 -6.63 19.50
N LEU A 184 20.38 -5.99 19.65
CA LEU A 184 19.19 -6.28 18.86
C LEU A 184 18.97 -5.17 17.83
N ASP A 185 18.92 -5.55 16.56
CA ASP A 185 18.70 -4.65 15.43
C ASP A 185 17.46 -5.04 14.61
N TYR A 186 17.01 -4.11 13.78
CA TYR A 186 15.94 -4.38 12.82
C TYR A 186 16.34 -3.97 11.41
N GLU A 187 15.83 -4.70 10.44
CA GLU A 187 15.96 -4.38 9.02
C GLU A 187 14.60 -4.50 8.32
N ILE A 188 14.48 -3.81 7.18
CA ILE A 188 13.32 -3.91 6.29
C ILE A 188 13.80 -4.48 4.96
N PRO A 189 13.96 -5.81 4.85
CA PRO A 189 14.55 -6.45 3.67
C PRO A 189 13.64 -6.39 2.45
N PHE A 190 12.34 -6.27 2.64
CA PHE A 190 11.38 -6.20 1.54
C PHE A 190 10.34 -5.12 1.77
N ASP A 191 10.34 -4.15 0.88
CA ASP A 191 9.38 -3.04 0.87
C ASP A 191 8.93 -2.72 -0.54
N ILE A 192 7.71 -3.15 -0.87
CA ILE A 192 7.09 -2.87 -2.17
C ILE A 192 6.82 -1.38 -2.39
N THR A 193 6.69 -0.60 -1.30
CA THR A 193 6.36 0.83 -1.40
C THR A 193 7.53 1.67 -1.91
N SER A 194 8.75 1.21 -1.74
CA SER A 194 9.94 1.82 -2.36
C SER A 194 9.85 1.77 -3.88
N TYR A 195 9.46 0.61 -4.42
CA TYR A 195 9.23 0.46 -5.86
C TYR A 195 8.06 1.33 -6.35
N ILE A 196 6.96 1.38 -5.60
CA ILE A 196 5.81 2.25 -5.93
C ILE A 196 6.23 3.71 -5.96
N SER A 197 6.96 4.17 -4.95
CA SER A 197 7.45 5.56 -4.85
C SER A 197 8.37 5.93 -6.00
N GLU A 198 9.32 5.04 -6.34
CA GLU A 198 10.21 5.23 -7.48
C GLU A 198 9.44 5.26 -8.80
N SER A 199 8.49 4.35 -8.98
CA SER A 199 7.63 4.34 -10.17
C SER A 199 6.83 5.63 -10.32
N ILE A 200 6.29 6.18 -9.24
CA ILE A 200 5.58 7.46 -9.25
C ILE A 200 6.55 8.60 -9.62
N HIS A 201 7.75 8.60 -9.06
CA HIS A 201 8.78 9.61 -9.38
C HIS A 201 9.18 9.56 -10.86
N GLU A 202 9.43 8.38 -11.40
CA GLU A 202 9.70 8.18 -12.84
C GLU A 202 8.55 8.69 -13.72
N VAL A 203 7.30 8.50 -13.31
CA VAL A 203 6.15 9.00 -14.06
C VAL A 203 6.08 10.53 -14.04
N TYR A 204 6.30 11.17 -12.89
CA TYR A 204 6.35 12.63 -12.82
C TYR A 204 7.47 13.20 -13.69
N LYS A 205 8.64 12.57 -13.68
CA LYS A 205 9.76 12.93 -14.52
C LYS A 205 9.40 12.81 -16.00
N THR A 206 8.84 11.66 -16.42
CA THR A 206 8.40 11.43 -17.80
C THR A 206 7.30 12.40 -18.23
N LEU A 207 6.36 12.74 -17.34
CA LEU A 207 5.32 13.73 -17.59
C LEU A 207 5.93 15.11 -17.88
N PHE A 208 6.91 15.51 -17.08
CA PHE A 208 7.62 16.79 -17.27
C PHE A 208 8.45 16.80 -18.55
N GLU A 209 9.17 15.72 -18.85
CA GLU A 209 9.93 15.55 -20.09
C GLU A 209 9.02 15.57 -21.32
N ALA A 210 7.89 14.89 -21.27
CA ALA A 210 6.89 14.90 -22.35
C ALA A 210 6.32 16.30 -22.57
N LEU A 211 5.98 17.02 -21.51
CA LEU A 211 5.49 18.39 -21.58
C LEU A 211 6.54 19.32 -22.20
N LEU A 212 7.80 19.23 -21.78
CA LEU A 212 8.90 20.02 -22.32
C LEU A 212 9.12 19.73 -23.81
N LEU A 213 9.10 18.46 -24.20
CA LEU A 213 9.25 18.04 -25.60
C LEU A 213 8.10 18.57 -26.46
N VAL A 214 6.88 18.50 -25.95
CA VAL A 214 5.68 19.05 -26.62
C VAL A 214 5.83 20.56 -26.81
N VAL A 215 6.23 21.31 -25.78
CA VAL A 215 6.48 22.76 -25.87
C VAL A 215 7.50 23.07 -26.96
N LEU A 216 8.59 22.30 -27.01
CA LEU A 216 9.64 22.48 -28.01
C LEU A 216 9.13 22.21 -29.42
N VAL A 217 8.41 21.09 -29.63
CA VAL A 217 7.84 20.74 -30.94
C VAL A 217 6.82 21.79 -31.41
N VAL A 218 5.92 22.20 -30.52
CA VAL A 218 4.91 23.24 -30.82
C VAL A 218 5.59 24.58 -31.20
N PHE A 219 6.63 24.95 -30.45
CA PHE A 219 7.37 26.18 -30.74
C PHE A 219 8.12 26.13 -32.10
N LEU A 220 8.69 24.96 -32.43
CA LEU A 220 9.35 24.75 -33.72
C LEU A 220 8.36 24.73 -34.89
N SER A 221 7.17 24.08 -34.68
CA SER A 221 6.14 23.94 -35.69
C SER A 221 5.47 25.27 -36.02
N LEU A 222 5.00 25.99 -35.00
CA LEU A 222 4.23 27.22 -35.20
C LEU A 222 5.10 28.47 -35.43
N GLN A 223 6.42 28.42 -35.13
CA GLN A 223 7.38 29.53 -35.33
C GLN A 223 6.93 30.89 -34.77
N ASN A 224 5.87 30.90 -34.01
CA ASN A 224 5.23 32.08 -33.45
C ASN A 224 4.96 31.87 -31.97
N TRP A 225 5.70 32.58 -31.09
CA TRP A 225 5.58 32.39 -29.64
C TRP A 225 4.16 32.65 -29.09
N ARG A 226 3.36 33.52 -29.78
CA ARG A 226 1.97 33.80 -29.38
C ARG A 226 1.06 32.65 -29.75
N ALA A 227 1.25 32.07 -30.93
CA ALA A 227 0.54 30.90 -31.38
C ALA A 227 0.85 29.69 -30.47
N SER A 228 2.11 29.50 -30.09
CA SER A 228 2.57 28.46 -29.21
C SER A 228 1.99 28.54 -27.78
N LEU A 229 1.61 29.74 -27.31
CA LEU A 229 0.96 29.90 -26.01
C LEU A 229 -0.41 29.23 -25.92
N VAL A 230 -1.12 29.09 -27.04
CA VAL A 230 -2.47 28.50 -27.05
C VAL A 230 -2.42 27.03 -26.62
N PRO A 231 -1.70 26.12 -27.30
CA PRO A 231 -1.57 24.74 -26.84
C PRO A 231 -0.85 24.60 -25.51
N LEU A 232 0.12 25.49 -25.22
CA LEU A 232 0.83 25.47 -23.94
C LEU A 232 -0.07 25.71 -22.73
N ILE A 233 -1.11 26.53 -22.88
CA ILE A 233 -2.11 26.78 -21.83
C ILE A 233 -3.23 25.73 -21.86
N ALA A 234 -3.61 25.25 -23.05
CA ALA A 234 -4.64 24.25 -23.21
C ALA A 234 -4.31 22.91 -22.49
N VAL A 235 -3.04 22.47 -22.55
CA VAL A 235 -2.61 21.19 -21.95
C VAL A 235 -2.78 21.17 -20.43
N PRO A 236 -2.22 22.09 -19.65
CA PRO A 236 -2.43 22.11 -18.21
C PRO A 236 -3.89 22.16 -17.79
N ILE A 237 -4.70 22.95 -18.50
CA ILE A 237 -6.14 23.08 -18.22
C ILE A 237 -6.86 21.75 -18.48
N SER A 238 -6.55 21.07 -19.59
CA SER A 238 -7.12 19.75 -19.89
C SER A 238 -6.70 18.69 -18.89
N LEU A 239 -5.44 18.70 -18.43
CA LEU A 239 -4.95 17.79 -17.40
C LEU A 239 -5.64 18.04 -16.04
N ILE A 240 -5.75 19.31 -15.61
CA ILE A 240 -6.45 19.66 -14.37
C ILE A 240 -7.92 19.23 -14.45
N GLY A 241 -8.58 19.46 -15.58
CA GLY A 241 -9.94 19.00 -15.80
C GLY A 241 -10.06 17.47 -15.72
N THR A 242 -9.10 16.74 -16.29
CA THR A 242 -9.05 15.28 -16.23
C THR A 242 -8.89 14.79 -14.79
N PHE A 243 -7.98 15.39 -14.02
CA PHE A 243 -7.82 15.08 -12.60
C PHE A 243 -9.11 15.35 -11.81
N GLY A 244 -9.82 16.44 -12.12
CA GLY A 244 -11.10 16.76 -11.49
C GLY A 244 -12.15 15.67 -11.74
N VAL A 245 -12.27 15.18 -12.98
CA VAL A 245 -13.22 14.09 -13.29
C VAL A 245 -12.77 12.76 -12.68
N MET A 246 -11.48 12.45 -12.69
CA MET A 246 -10.93 11.26 -12.02
C MET A 246 -11.28 11.25 -10.53
N LEU A 247 -11.18 12.40 -9.86
CA LEU A 247 -11.54 12.56 -8.45
C LEU A 247 -13.02 12.26 -8.21
N VAL A 248 -13.91 12.79 -9.07
CA VAL A 248 -15.37 12.54 -8.98
C VAL A 248 -15.70 11.06 -9.21
N LEU A 249 -14.97 10.39 -10.11
CA LEU A 249 -15.13 8.96 -10.38
C LEU A 249 -14.50 8.06 -9.31
N GLY A 250 -13.81 8.61 -8.31
CA GLY A 250 -13.10 7.86 -7.27
C GLY A 250 -11.89 7.11 -7.79
N PHE A 251 -11.26 7.58 -8.87
CA PHE A 251 -10.05 6.97 -9.40
C PHE A 251 -8.83 7.45 -8.63
N SER A 252 -7.94 6.51 -8.31
CA SER A 252 -6.65 6.81 -7.72
C SER A 252 -5.60 7.12 -8.78
N LEU A 253 -4.63 7.95 -8.42
CA LEU A 253 -3.41 8.11 -9.21
C LEU A 253 -2.56 6.85 -9.05
N ASN A 254 -2.40 6.11 -10.12
CA ASN A 254 -1.58 4.91 -10.20
C ASN A 254 -0.81 4.89 -11.52
N LEU A 255 0.10 3.94 -11.67
CA LEU A 255 0.95 3.85 -12.87
C LEU A 255 0.15 3.82 -14.17
N LEU A 256 -0.98 3.13 -14.21
CA LEU A 256 -1.81 3.01 -15.42
C LEU A 256 -2.57 4.30 -15.72
N THR A 257 -3.14 4.96 -14.72
CA THR A 257 -3.83 6.25 -14.94
C THR A 257 -2.84 7.34 -15.37
N LEU A 258 -1.62 7.33 -14.80
CA LEU A 258 -0.56 8.26 -15.19
C LEU A 258 -0.03 7.98 -16.60
N LEU A 259 0.09 6.71 -16.99
CA LEU A 259 0.42 6.32 -18.36
C LEU A 259 -0.67 6.80 -19.35
N GLY A 260 -1.94 6.66 -18.98
CA GLY A 260 -3.06 7.18 -19.75
C GLY A 260 -3.00 8.70 -19.92
N LEU A 261 -2.61 9.42 -18.87
CA LEU A 261 -2.43 10.88 -18.92
C LEU A 261 -1.27 11.27 -19.84
N ILE A 262 -0.11 10.59 -19.76
CA ILE A 262 1.03 10.85 -20.64
C ILE A 262 0.64 10.66 -22.11
N LEU A 263 -0.06 9.57 -22.42
CA LEU A 263 -0.53 9.29 -23.77
C LEU A 263 -1.53 10.36 -24.25
N SER A 264 -2.42 10.79 -23.36
CA SER A 264 -3.41 11.81 -23.70
C SER A 264 -2.81 13.20 -23.91
N ILE A 265 -1.64 13.54 -23.36
CA ILE A 265 -0.99 14.83 -23.63
C ILE A 265 -0.76 15.04 -25.12
N GLY A 266 -0.25 14.02 -25.83
CA GLY A 266 -0.04 14.09 -27.26
C GLY A 266 -1.34 14.38 -28.02
N ILE A 267 -2.43 13.70 -27.66
CA ILE A 267 -3.74 13.88 -28.30
C ILE A 267 -4.34 15.26 -27.99
N VAL A 268 -4.22 15.71 -26.74
CA VAL A 268 -4.72 17.03 -26.29
C VAL A 268 -4.04 18.19 -27.02
N VAL A 269 -2.73 18.06 -27.25
CA VAL A 269 -1.95 19.07 -27.94
C VAL A 269 -2.35 19.19 -29.40
N ASP A 270 -2.60 18.05 -30.04
CA ASP A 270 -2.96 17.98 -31.46
C ASP A 270 -4.23 18.79 -31.78
N ASP A 271 -5.28 18.64 -30.97
CA ASP A 271 -6.53 19.40 -31.10
C ASP A 271 -6.28 20.93 -31.08
N ALA A 272 -5.43 21.39 -30.16
CA ALA A 272 -5.14 22.81 -30.03
C ALA A 272 -4.25 23.33 -31.18
N ILE A 273 -3.30 22.53 -31.66
CA ILE A 273 -2.45 22.87 -32.82
C ILE A 273 -3.27 23.04 -34.04
N VAL A 274 -4.17 22.10 -34.35
CA VAL A 274 -5.05 22.15 -35.56
C VAL A 274 -5.89 23.43 -35.56
N VAL A 275 -6.42 23.86 -34.42
CA VAL A 275 -7.18 25.12 -34.33
C VAL A 275 -6.28 26.32 -34.64
N VAL A 276 -5.09 26.39 -34.03
CA VAL A 276 -4.15 27.51 -34.24
C VAL A 276 -3.71 27.60 -35.69
N GLU A 277 -3.30 26.46 -36.28
CA GLU A 277 -2.83 26.40 -37.67
C GLU A 277 -3.90 26.82 -38.64
N ALA A 278 -5.14 26.36 -38.45
CA ALA A 278 -6.24 26.79 -39.31
C ALA A 278 -6.52 28.28 -39.21
N VAL A 279 -6.47 28.85 -37.99
CA VAL A 279 -6.66 30.30 -37.82
C VAL A 279 -5.54 31.09 -38.51
N GLU A 280 -4.26 30.72 -38.32
CA GLU A 280 -3.12 31.35 -38.94
C GLU A 280 -3.21 31.23 -40.48
N SER A 281 -3.61 30.07 -41.00
CA SER A 281 -3.80 29.87 -42.46
C SER A 281 -4.85 30.83 -43.05
N TYR A 282 -5.98 31.04 -42.36
CA TYR A 282 -6.98 32.03 -42.83
C TYR A 282 -6.50 33.48 -42.67
N MET A 283 -5.74 33.82 -41.63
CA MET A 283 -5.16 35.12 -41.48
C MET A 283 -4.15 35.43 -42.58
N GLU A 284 -3.32 34.47 -42.98
CA GLU A 284 -2.28 34.64 -43.99
C GLU A 284 -2.86 34.63 -45.40
N LYS A 285 -3.72 33.67 -45.76
CA LYS A 285 -4.25 33.49 -47.13
C LYS A 285 -5.31 34.53 -47.51
N GLU A 286 -6.12 34.94 -46.53
CA GLU A 286 -7.28 35.80 -46.81
C GLU A 286 -7.14 37.19 -46.19
N GLY A 287 -6.06 37.45 -45.44
CA GLY A 287 -5.84 38.73 -44.78
C GLY A 287 -6.85 39.12 -43.69
N LEU A 288 -7.52 38.08 -43.11
CA LEU A 288 -8.59 38.28 -42.14
C LEU A 288 -8.03 38.73 -40.76
N SER A 289 -8.83 39.50 -40.03
CA SER A 289 -8.52 39.76 -38.62
C SER A 289 -8.50 38.49 -37.79
N PRO A 290 -7.75 38.42 -36.67
CA PRO A 290 -7.73 37.19 -35.81
C PRO A 290 -9.12 36.71 -35.44
N TYR A 291 -10.03 37.58 -35.14
CA TYR A 291 -11.42 37.24 -34.77
C TYR A 291 -12.19 36.59 -35.92
N GLU A 292 -12.14 37.23 -37.14
CA GLU A 292 -12.84 36.69 -38.29
C GLU A 292 -12.22 35.39 -38.80
N ALA A 293 -10.90 35.28 -38.77
CA ALA A 293 -10.16 34.07 -39.10
C ALA A 293 -10.56 32.93 -38.19
N THR A 294 -10.59 33.16 -36.83
CA THR A 294 -11.02 32.17 -35.85
C THR A 294 -12.44 31.73 -36.09
N LYS A 295 -13.38 32.65 -36.32
CA LYS A 295 -14.79 32.34 -36.58
C LYS A 295 -14.95 31.48 -37.84
N LYS A 296 -14.17 31.76 -38.88
CA LYS A 296 -14.18 31.00 -40.13
C LYS A 296 -13.57 29.61 -39.97
N ALA A 297 -12.41 29.52 -39.31
CA ALA A 297 -11.72 28.25 -39.01
C ALA A 297 -12.63 27.30 -38.20
N MET A 298 -13.24 27.81 -37.14
CA MET A 298 -14.09 27.00 -36.26
C MET A 298 -15.36 26.46 -36.96
N ARG A 299 -15.91 27.18 -37.94
CA ARG A 299 -17.05 26.66 -38.73
C ARG A 299 -16.69 25.39 -39.51
N GLY A 300 -15.44 25.30 -39.96
CA GLY A 300 -14.95 24.09 -40.69
C GLY A 300 -14.47 22.99 -39.75
N LEU A 301 -13.85 23.34 -38.63
CA LEU A 301 -13.15 22.40 -37.73
C LEU A 301 -14.03 21.77 -36.65
N THR A 302 -15.10 22.45 -36.22
CA THR A 302 -15.89 21.97 -35.05
C THR A 302 -16.41 20.54 -35.26
N GLY A 303 -16.93 20.24 -36.46
CA GLY A 303 -17.43 18.88 -36.77
C GLY A 303 -16.32 17.84 -36.78
N ALA A 304 -15.15 18.18 -37.31
CA ALA A 304 -14.00 17.28 -37.36
C ALA A 304 -13.46 16.98 -35.99
N LEU A 305 -13.26 17.99 -35.11
CA LEU A 305 -12.78 17.83 -33.75
C LEU A 305 -13.73 16.97 -32.91
N ILE A 306 -15.04 17.15 -33.04
CA ILE A 306 -16.02 16.30 -32.34
C ILE A 306 -15.96 14.87 -32.87
N ALA A 307 -15.86 14.69 -34.18
CA ALA A 307 -15.80 13.37 -34.77
C ALA A 307 -14.56 12.58 -34.37
N THR A 308 -13.36 13.21 -34.40
CA THR A 308 -12.11 12.55 -33.97
C THR A 308 -12.17 12.13 -32.52
N SER A 309 -12.67 12.97 -31.65
CA SER A 309 -12.81 12.68 -30.22
C SER A 309 -13.80 11.56 -29.94
N LEU A 310 -14.93 11.53 -30.65
CA LEU A 310 -15.91 10.43 -30.54
C LEU A 310 -15.35 9.11 -31.07
N VAL A 311 -14.54 9.12 -32.11
CA VAL A 311 -13.87 7.93 -32.66
C VAL A 311 -12.87 7.39 -31.61
N LEU A 312 -12.04 8.25 -31.02
CA LEU A 312 -11.12 7.86 -29.97
C LEU A 312 -11.85 7.31 -28.73
N ALA A 313 -12.90 7.97 -28.28
CA ALA A 313 -13.74 7.46 -27.20
C ALA A 313 -14.34 6.09 -27.54
N ALA A 314 -14.85 5.89 -28.75
CA ALA A 314 -15.42 4.63 -29.20
C ALA A 314 -14.41 3.47 -29.24
N VAL A 315 -13.12 3.76 -29.44
CA VAL A 315 -12.04 2.75 -29.36
C VAL A 315 -11.72 2.38 -27.92
N PHE A 316 -11.67 3.34 -27.01
CA PHE A 316 -11.26 3.09 -25.62
C PHE A 316 -12.40 2.66 -24.69
N ILE A 317 -13.63 3.08 -24.94
CA ILE A 317 -14.79 2.70 -24.10
C ILE A 317 -14.96 1.17 -23.98
N PRO A 318 -14.88 0.35 -25.05
CA PRO A 318 -15.01 -1.10 -24.95
C PRO A 318 -13.97 -1.74 -24.02
N VAL A 319 -12.75 -1.18 -23.94
CA VAL A 319 -11.70 -1.67 -23.05
C VAL A 319 -12.11 -1.56 -21.57
N SER A 320 -12.96 -0.60 -21.23
CA SER A 320 -13.46 -0.41 -19.87
C SER A 320 -14.46 -1.49 -19.41
N PHE A 321 -15.00 -2.28 -20.34
CA PHE A 321 -15.94 -3.37 -20.07
C PHE A 321 -15.28 -4.76 -20.03
N LEU A 322 -13.97 -4.84 -20.17
CA LEU A 322 -13.25 -6.10 -20.00
C LEU A 322 -13.48 -6.66 -18.59
N GLY A 323 -13.68 -7.97 -18.49
CA GLY A 323 -13.90 -8.66 -17.21
C GLY A 323 -12.58 -9.09 -16.54
N GLY A 324 -12.70 -9.53 -15.27
CA GLY A 324 -11.59 -10.07 -14.51
C GLY A 324 -10.59 -9.01 -14.01
N ILE A 325 -9.45 -9.49 -13.50
CA ILE A 325 -8.37 -8.62 -12.95
C ILE A 325 -7.82 -7.68 -14.03
N THR A 326 -7.65 -8.18 -15.24
CA THR A 326 -7.18 -7.40 -16.39
C THR A 326 -8.13 -6.24 -16.71
N GLY A 327 -9.44 -6.49 -16.68
CA GLY A 327 -10.45 -5.45 -16.90
C GLY A 327 -10.42 -4.38 -15.81
N LEU A 328 -10.23 -4.77 -14.54
CA LEU A 328 -10.12 -3.82 -13.43
C LEU A 328 -8.94 -2.85 -13.64
N LEU A 329 -7.81 -3.36 -14.09
CA LEU A 329 -6.61 -2.57 -14.36
C LEU A 329 -6.79 -1.62 -15.56
N TYR A 330 -7.23 -2.15 -16.70
CA TYR A 330 -7.35 -1.36 -17.94
C TYR A 330 -8.54 -0.39 -17.93
N ARG A 331 -9.55 -0.62 -17.10
CA ARG A 331 -10.72 0.26 -16.98
C ARG A 331 -10.32 1.69 -16.60
N GLN A 332 -9.49 1.86 -15.58
CA GLN A 332 -9.05 3.19 -15.15
C GLN A 332 -8.22 3.88 -16.24
N PHE A 333 -7.31 3.14 -16.87
CA PHE A 333 -6.51 3.62 -18.02
C PHE A 333 -7.38 4.12 -19.16
N ALA A 334 -8.30 3.28 -19.64
CA ALA A 334 -9.17 3.60 -20.77
C ALA A 334 -10.09 4.80 -20.50
N ILE A 335 -10.72 4.82 -19.31
CA ILE A 335 -11.59 5.93 -18.92
C ILE A 335 -10.79 7.24 -18.77
N THR A 336 -9.57 7.19 -18.25
CA THR A 336 -8.70 8.36 -18.14
C THR A 336 -8.42 8.97 -19.51
N ILE A 337 -8.10 8.15 -20.51
CA ILE A 337 -7.89 8.63 -21.89
C ILE A 337 -9.18 9.24 -22.45
N VAL A 338 -10.31 8.55 -22.33
CA VAL A 338 -11.60 9.05 -22.84
C VAL A 338 -11.95 10.41 -22.21
N VAL A 339 -11.82 10.52 -20.89
CA VAL A 339 -12.07 11.78 -20.19
C VAL A 339 -11.13 12.89 -20.65
N SER A 340 -9.83 12.61 -20.77
CA SER A 340 -8.85 13.58 -21.26
C SER A 340 -9.19 14.09 -22.66
N VAL A 341 -9.55 13.18 -23.58
CA VAL A 341 -9.92 13.52 -24.95
C VAL A 341 -11.19 14.36 -25.00
N LEU A 342 -12.21 14.03 -24.23
CA LEU A 342 -13.44 14.81 -24.17
C LEU A 342 -13.21 16.21 -23.61
N ILE A 343 -12.40 16.34 -22.57
CA ILE A 343 -12.02 17.64 -22.00
C ILE A 343 -11.18 18.43 -23.00
N SER A 344 -10.22 17.77 -23.69
CA SER A 344 -9.45 18.40 -24.77
C SER A 344 -10.34 19.02 -25.83
N THR A 345 -11.36 18.26 -26.27
CA THR A 345 -12.30 18.77 -27.26
C THR A 345 -13.05 20.00 -26.77
N VAL A 346 -13.52 19.99 -25.52
CA VAL A 346 -14.16 21.19 -24.92
C VAL A 346 -13.20 22.38 -24.88
N VAL A 347 -11.96 22.16 -24.50
CA VAL A 347 -10.90 23.20 -24.46
C VAL A 347 -10.60 23.68 -25.89
N ALA A 348 -10.47 22.79 -26.86
CA ALA A 348 -10.22 23.14 -28.27
C ALA A 348 -11.39 23.89 -28.93
N LEU A 349 -12.64 23.65 -28.50
CA LEU A 349 -13.83 24.35 -29.01
C LEU A 349 -14.13 25.67 -28.28
N THR A 350 -13.55 25.91 -27.12
CA THR A 350 -13.86 27.09 -26.29
C THR A 350 -12.63 27.96 -26.04
N LEU A 351 -11.66 27.44 -25.30
CA LEU A 351 -10.48 28.19 -24.87
C LEU A 351 -9.53 28.49 -26.02
N SER A 352 -9.21 27.49 -26.85
CA SER A 352 -8.25 27.67 -27.94
C SER A 352 -8.70 28.74 -28.96
N PRO A 353 -9.95 28.75 -29.44
CA PRO A 353 -10.44 29.80 -30.32
C PRO A 353 -10.44 31.17 -29.63
N ALA A 354 -10.86 31.25 -28.37
CA ALA A 354 -10.85 32.51 -27.63
C ALA A 354 -9.45 33.10 -27.52
N MET A 355 -8.45 32.25 -27.23
CA MET A 355 -7.05 32.64 -27.16
C MET A 355 -6.50 33.03 -28.54
N CYS A 356 -6.84 32.32 -29.62
CA CYS A 356 -6.47 32.69 -30.98
C CYS A 356 -6.99 34.09 -31.35
N ALA A 357 -8.26 34.36 -31.07
CA ALA A 357 -8.86 35.65 -31.33
C ALA A 357 -8.22 36.82 -30.58
N LEU A 358 -7.71 36.58 -29.34
CA LEU A 358 -7.13 37.59 -28.46
C LEU A 358 -5.61 37.76 -28.62
N LEU A 359 -4.87 36.68 -28.82
CA LEU A 359 -3.39 36.68 -28.75
C LEU A 359 -2.74 36.74 -30.13
N LEU A 360 -3.37 36.19 -31.18
CA LEU A 360 -2.78 36.20 -32.51
C LEU A 360 -2.77 37.62 -33.08
N ARG A 361 -1.74 37.91 -33.85
CA ARG A 361 -1.64 39.16 -34.62
C ARG A 361 -1.25 38.82 -36.04
N PRO A 362 -1.66 39.64 -37.03
CA PRO A 362 -1.19 39.49 -38.38
C PRO A 362 0.34 39.48 -38.40
N SER A 363 0.93 38.38 -38.84
CA SER A 363 2.37 38.23 -38.92
C SER A 363 2.86 38.83 -40.23
N ALA A 364 3.85 39.72 -40.20
CA ALA A 364 4.55 40.08 -41.41
C ALA A 364 5.37 38.87 -41.90
N PRO A 365 5.46 38.60 -43.21
CA PRO A 365 6.14 37.40 -43.71
C PRO A 365 7.57 37.34 -43.19
N SER A 366 7.90 36.25 -42.52
CA SER A 366 9.22 36.01 -41.92
C SER A 366 10.27 35.97 -43.02
N LYS A 367 11.23 36.88 -42.95
CA LYS A 367 12.40 37.00 -43.86
C LYS A 367 13.54 36.01 -43.58
N ASN A 368 13.36 35.09 -42.66
CA ASN A 368 14.40 34.12 -42.27
C ASN A 368 14.55 32.99 -43.29
N ARG A 369 15.59 33.05 -44.10
CA ARG A 369 15.95 32.09 -45.16
C ARG A 369 16.15 30.65 -44.71
N ILE A 370 16.36 30.41 -43.45
CA ILE A 370 16.60 29.06 -42.87
C ILE A 370 15.27 28.27 -42.71
N PHE A 371 14.18 28.99 -42.43
CA PHE A 371 12.85 28.37 -42.21
C PHE A 371 11.95 28.30 -43.47
N GLY A 372 12.39 28.87 -44.56
CA GLY A 372 11.68 28.78 -45.85
C GLY A 372 11.99 27.50 -46.65
N MET A 373 12.68 26.52 -46.03
CA MET A 373 13.12 25.28 -46.67
C MET A 373 12.47 24.01 -46.02
N ILE A 374 11.60 24.22 -45.06
CA ILE A 374 10.72 23.23 -44.46
C ILE A 374 9.25 23.60 -44.77
#